data_e5cf68c57aac8349f5c2973011d84bac
#
_entry.id   e5cf68c57aac8349f5c2973011d84bac
#
_cell.length_a   1.000
_cell.length_b   1.000
_cell.length_c   1.000
_cell.angle_alpha   90.00
_cell.angle_beta   90.00
_cell.angle_gamma   90.00
#
_symmetry.space_group_name_H-M   'P 1'
#
loop_
_entity.id
_entity.type
_entity.pdbx_description
1 polymer ?
#
loop_
_entity_poly.entity_id
_entity_poly.type
_entity_poly.pdbx_seq_one_letter_code
_entity_poly.pdbx_strand_id
1 'polypeptide(L)'
;MRYLTKTLDFDSRGDSVVTLGKFDGLHRGHMILIRRVLAIGRTEGLETVVFTFDVPPQSKVQHVKPHQLLTNEERRARLEQLGMDCLVECPFVDEVMHMTPEAFIKEILVDKLHAKKVVVGKDFGFGYKRSGTAEMLKEMGPSLGFETEIIEKAEENGREISSTWAREELEQGNMEAVSGLLGYDYAVHGEIVHGHALGRTIGVPTINQIPPAEKLLPPFGVYVSEVKIEGKIYYGITNIGVKPTVQELSLIHI
;
A
#
# COMPACT_ATOMS: atom_id res chain seq x y z
N MET A 1 8.43 -11.09 8.35
CA MET A 1 8.80 -9.68 8.07
C MET A 1 8.86 -8.89 9.36
N ARG A 2 9.90 -8.05 9.60
CA ARG A 2 9.89 -7.04 10.68
C ARG A 2 8.94 -5.91 10.31
N TYR A 3 8.21 -5.42 11.28
CA TYR A 3 7.30 -4.30 11.10
C TYR A 3 7.59 -3.21 12.12
N LEU A 4 8.01 -2.04 11.64
CA LEU A 4 8.40 -0.88 12.43
C LEU A 4 7.39 0.24 12.16
N THR A 5 6.65 0.63 13.18
CA THR A 5 5.58 1.62 13.08
C THR A 5 5.45 2.44 14.35
N LYS A 6 4.80 3.60 14.26
CA LYS A 6 4.51 4.51 15.38
C LYS A 6 5.75 5.02 16.12
N THR A 7 6.91 4.96 15.48
CA THR A 7 8.18 5.44 16.04
C THR A 7 9.03 6.07 14.97
N LEU A 8 9.83 7.07 15.36
CA LEU A 8 10.94 7.59 14.54
C LEU A 8 12.27 6.89 14.90
N ASP A 9 12.26 6.09 15.96
CA ASP A 9 13.38 5.26 16.37
C ASP A 9 13.26 3.89 15.70
N PHE A 10 13.74 3.80 14.47
CA PHE A 10 13.83 2.57 13.68
C PHE A 10 15.24 2.43 13.11
N ASP A 11 15.65 1.20 12.93
CA ASP A 11 16.98 0.85 12.41
C ASP A 11 16.89 -0.45 11.60
N SER A 12 17.65 -0.53 10.51
CA SER A 12 17.86 -1.80 9.81
C SER A 12 18.84 -2.67 10.62
N ARG A 13 18.78 -3.99 10.42
CA ARG A 13 19.68 -4.94 11.13
C ARG A 13 21.10 -4.95 10.58
N GLY A 14 21.35 -4.25 9.50
CA GLY A 14 22.61 -4.20 8.79
C GLY A 14 22.45 -3.47 7.47
N ASP A 15 23.40 -3.67 6.57
CA ASP A 15 23.34 -3.09 5.24
C ASP A 15 22.06 -3.49 4.51
N SER A 16 21.41 -2.53 3.85
CA SER A 16 20.09 -2.74 3.28
C SER A 16 19.96 -2.31 1.82
N VAL A 17 18.95 -2.87 1.15
CA VAL A 17 18.38 -2.36 -0.10
C VAL A 17 16.98 -1.82 0.18
N VAL A 18 16.79 -0.54 -0.09
CA VAL A 18 15.60 0.22 0.30
C VAL A 18 14.79 0.62 -0.92
N THR A 19 13.48 0.46 -0.85
CA THR A 19 12.56 1.14 -1.76
C THR A 19 11.62 2.04 -0.98
N LEU A 20 11.28 3.19 -1.59
CA LEU A 20 10.48 4.22 -0.95
C LEU A 20 9.24 4.53 -1.79
N GLY A 21 8.10 4.67 -1.14
CA GLY A 21 6.87 5.00 -1.83
C GLY A 21 5.63 4.89 -0.96
N LYS A 22 4.48 5.26 -1.52
CA LYS A 22 3.18 5.07 -0.85
C LYS A 22 2.71 3.62 -0.89
N PHE A 23 3.07 2.90 -1.93
CA PHE A 23 2.71 1.50 -2.19
C PHE A 23 1.21 1.20 -2.02
N ASP A 24 0.38 2.18 -2.35
CA ASP A 24 -1.06 2.02 -2.28
C ASP A 24 -1.55 1.18 -3.47
N GLY A 25 -2.24 0.09 -3.14
CA GLY A 25 -2.68 -0.91 -4.11
C GLY A 25 -1.59 -1.90 -4.53
N LEU A 26 -0.30 -1.73 -4.20
CA LEU A 26 0.79 -2.61 -4.65
C LEU A 26 0.61 -3.09 -6.10
N HIS A 27 0.19 -2.16 -6.98
CA HIS A 27 -0.10 -2.44 -8.39
C HIS A 27 1.13 -2.94 -9.16
N ARG A 28 0.95 -3.40 -10.38
CA ARG A 28 2.01 -4.00 -11.22
C ARG A 28 3.25 -3.10 -11.34
N GLY A 29 3.08 -1.76 -11.38
CA GLY A 29 4.21 -0.82 -11.36
C GLY A 29 5.01 -0.88 -10.05
N HIS A 30 4.36 -0.94 -8.90
CA HIS A 30 5.04 -1.13 -7.61
C HIS A 30 5.73 -2.49 -7.53
N MET A 31 5.15 -3.52 -8.12
CA MET A 31 5.73 -4.87 -8.10
C MET A 31 7.07 -4.96 -8.82
N ILE A 32 7.35 -4.09 -9.78
CA ILE A 32 8.67 -4.02 -10.43
C ILE A 32 9.73 -3.59 -9.41
N LEU A 33 9.45 -2.54 -8.63
CA LEU A 33 10.33 -2.07 -7.56
C LEU A 33 10.56 -3.15 -6.49
N ILE A 34 9.48 -3.74 -5.99
CA ILE A 34 9.54 -4.79 -4.95
C ILE A 34 10.35 -6.01 -5.43
N ARG A 35 10.08 -6.51 -6.64
CA ARG A 35 10.84 -7.64 -7.20
C ARG A 35 12.31 -7.30 -7.39
N ARG A 36 12.63 -6.08 -7.78
CA ARG A 36 14.02 -5.64 -7.93
C ARG A 36 14.76 -5.60 -6.59
N VAL A 37 14.12 -5.05 -5.57
CA VAL A 37 14.66 -5.04 -4.18
C VAL A 37 14.89 -6.45 -3.68
N LEU A 38 13.92 -7.36 -3.85
CA LEU A 38 14.06 -8.77 -3.46
C LEU A 38 15.19 -9.47 -4.21
N ALA A 39 15.38 -9.16 -5.50
CA ALA A 39 16.48 -9.72 -6.30
C ALA A 39 17.84 -9.24 -5.77
N ILE A 40 18.01 -7.93 -5.54
CA ILE A 40 19.24 -7.35 -4.99
C ILE A 40 19.53 -7.92 -3.59
N GLY A 41 18.52 -7.95 -2.70
CA GLY A 41 18.69 -8.52 -1.36
C GLY A 41 19.23 -9.95 -1.37
N ARG A 42 18.69 -10.79 -2.27
CA ARG A 42 19.15 -12.19 -2.42
C ARG A 42 20.58 -12.31 -2.98
N THR A 43 20.94 -11.46 -3.94
CA THR A 43 22.25 -11.55 -4.62
C THR A 43 23.39 -10.91 -3.82
N GLU A 44 23.10 -9.86 -3.08
CA GLU A 44 24.09 -9.08 -2.35
C GLU A 44 24.04 -9.30 -0.82
N GLY A 45 23.11 -10.12 -0.33
CA GLY A 45 22.95 -10.40 1.09
C GLY A 45 22.49 -9.21 1.91
N LEU A 46 21.72 -8.29 1.29
CA LEU A 46 21.22 -7.07 1.92
C LEU A 46 19.82 -7.30 2.52
N GLU A 47 19.52 -6.66 3.65
CA GLU A 47 18.17 -6.62 4.18
C GLU A 47 17.23 -5.86 3.23
N THR A 48 16.11 -6.47 2.85
CA THR A 48 15.14 -5.84 1.96
C THR A 48 14.17 -4.98 2.74
N VAL A 49 14.15 -3.67 2.48
CA VAL A 49 13.38 -2.69 3.24
C VAL A 49 12.40 -1.94 2.33
N VAL A 50 11.14 -1.91 2.74
CA VAL A 50 10.14 -0.97 2.22
C VAL A 50 9.97 0.15 3.24
N PHE A 51 10.18 1.39 2.80
CA PHE A 51 9.89 2.58 3.58
C PHE A 51 8.65 3.28 3.04
N THR A 52 7.69 3.52 3.91
CA THR A 52 6.45 4.25 3.60
C THR A 52 6.01 5.08 4.80
N PHE A 53 4.95 5.87 4.63
CA PHE A 53 4.34 6.59 5.75
C PHE A 53 3.08 5.87 6.26
N ASP A 54 2.78 6.05 7.55
CA ASP A 54 1.60 5.51 8.23
C ASP A 54 0.30 6.10 7.68
N VAL A 55 0.35 7.38 7.27
CA VAL A 55 -0.75 8.06 6.58
C VAL A 55 -0.25 8.64 5.26
N PRO A 56 -1.09 8.70 4.22
CA PRO A 56 -0.73 9.36 2.98
C PRO A 56 -0.42 10.84 3.26
N PRO A 57 0.78 11.36 2.90
CA PRO A 57 1.17 12.74 3.18
C PRO A 57 0.13 13.78 2.70
N GLN A 58 -0.49 13.54 1.55
CA GLN A 58 -1.54 14.41 1.01
C GLN A 58 -2.78 14.48 1.89
N SER A 59 -3.20 13.37 2.49
CA SER A 59 -4.37 13.33 3.39
C SER A 59 -4.14 14.16 4.64
N LYS A 60 -2.93 14.13 5.20
CA LYS A 60 -2.59 14.94 6.36
C LYS A 60 -2.51 16.44 6.04
N VAL A 61 -1.89 16.78 4.90
CA VAL A 61 -1.76 18.18 4.45
C VAL A 61 -3.12 18.78 4.06
N GLN A 62 -4.02 18.00 3.47
CA GLN A 62 -5.33 18.45 3.02
C GLN A 62 -6.45 18.23 4.04
N HIS A 63 -6.15 17.61 5.19
CA HIS A 63 -7.14 17.24 6.21
C HIS A 63 -8.30 16.38 5.68
N VAL A 64 -8.04 15.54 4.67
CA VAL A 64 -9.03 14.64 4.05
C VAL A 64 -8.83 13.23 4.58
N LYS A 65 -9.93 12.52 4.86
CA LYS A 65 -9.84 11.09 5.21
C LYS A 65 -9.19 10.33 4.05
N PRO A 66 -8.15 9.52 4.30
CA PRO A 66 -7.53 8.74 3.25
C PRO A 66 -8.50 7.65 2.78
N HIS A 67 -8.72 7.58 1.48
CA HIS A 67 -9.35 6.43 0.85
C HIS A 67 -8.23 5.64 0.15
N GLN A 68 -7.96 4.44 0.62
CA GLN A 68 -6.82 3.62 0.19
C GLN A 68 -7.29 2.39 -0.57
N LEU A 69 -6.56 2.02 -1.62
CA LEU A 69 -6.76 0.74 -2.30
C LEU A 69 -6.37 -0.43 -1.40
N LEU A 70 -5.33 -0.26 -0.58
CA LEU A 70 -4.94 -1.19 0.47
C LEU A 70 -4.87 -0.46 1.80
N THR A 71 -5.49 -0.99 2.83
CA THR A 71 -5.22 -0.55 4.21
C THR A 71 -3.77 -0.84 4.59
N ASN A 72 -3.28 -0.22 5.66
CA ASN A 72 -1.93 -0.50 6.15
C ASN A 72 -1.76 -1.98 6.52
N GLU A 73 -2.80 -2.61 7.08
CA GLU A 73 -2.79 -4.02 7.43
C GLU A 73 -2.72 -4.93 6.20
N GLU A 74 -3.54 -4.66 5.19
CA GLU A 74 -3.53 -5.39 3.91
C GLU A 74 -2.18 -5.25 3.20
N ARG A 75 -1.60 -4.04 3.20
CA ARG A 75 -0.27 -3.78 2.64
C ARG A 75 0.82 -4.58 3.35
N ARG A 76 0.80 -4.61 4.70
CA ARG A 76 1.72 -5.41 5.51
C ARG A 76 1.65 -6.89 5.19
N ALA A 77 0.45 -7.46 5.24
CA ALA A 77 0.23 -8.88 4.95
C ALA A 77 0.75 -9.25 3.55
N ARG A 78 0.53 -8.37 2.57
CA ARG A 78 0.96 -8.62 1.20
C ARG A 78 2.47 -8.53 1.02
N LEU A 79 3.14 -7.53 1.62
CA LEU A 79 4.60 -7.42 1.60
C LEU A 79 5.28 -8.59 2.31
N GLU A 80 4.68 -9.07 3.39
CA GLU A 80 5.15 -10.27 4.09
C GLU A 80 5.06 -11.53 3.24
N GLN A 81 3.94 -11.73 2.55
CA GLN A 81 3.76 -12.85 1.59
C GLN A 81 4.75 -12.78 0.42
N LEU A 82 5.17 -11.59 0.00
CA LEU A 82 6.17 -11.40 -1.03
C LEU A 82 7.60 -11.69 -0.55
N GLY A 83 7.80 -11.86 0.76
CA GLY A 83 9.08 -12.21 1.36
C GLY A 83 9.99 -11.01 1.65
N MET A 84 9.43 -9.80 1.84
CA MET A 84 10.18 -8.65 2.33
C MET A 84 10.67 -8.89 3.76
N ASP A 85 11.88 -8.43 4.10
CA ASP A 85 12.44 -8.59 5.44
C ASP A 85 11.92 -7.53 6.41
N CYS A 86 11.77 -6.29 5.97
CA CYS A 86 11.38 -5.16 6.82
C CYS A 86 10.42 -4.20 6.11
N LEU A 87 9.39 -3.77 6.85
CA LEU A 87 8.52 -2.65 6.49
C LEU A 87 8.63 -1.57 7.56
N VAL A 88 9.02 -0.38 7.16
CA VAL A 88 8.99 0.84 7.98
C VAL A 88 7.79 1.67 7.57
N GLU A 89 6.80 1.79 8.46
CA GLU A 89 5.70 2.75 8.36
C GLU A 89 5.99 3.94 9.27
N CYS A 90 6.76 4.88 8.74
CA CYS A 90 7.21 6.07 9.46
C CYS A 90 6.04 7.00 9.78
N PRO A 91 5.88 7.46 11.02
CA PRO A 91 4.90 8.49 11.36
C PRO A 91 5.15 9.77 10.55
N PHE A 92 4.12 10.24 9.85
CA PHE A 92 4.22 11.50 9.09
C PHE A 92 3.93 12.69 10.01
N VAL A 93 4.85 12.96 10.95
CA VAL A 93 4.82 14.07 11.90
C VAL A 93 5.51 15.31 11.35
N ASP A 94 5.37 16.45 12.05
CA ASP A 94 5.89 17.74 11.58
C ASP A 94 7.40 17.73 11.34
N GLU A 95 8.16 17.03 12.17
CA GLU A 95 9.59 16.84 12.01
C GLU A 95 9.94 16.20 10.65
N VAL A 96 9.24 15.11 10.31
CA VAL A 96 9.45 14.41 9.02
C VAL A 96 8.90 15.21 7.85
N MET A 97 7.77 15.87 8.04
CA MET A 97 7.12 16.69 7.00
C MET A 97 8.00 17.86 6.54
N HIS A 98 8.77 18.46 7.45
CA HIS A 98 9.65 19.60 7.16
C HIS A 98 11.11 19.22 6.91
N MET A 99 11.42 17.93 6.91
CA MET A 99 12.78 17.44 6.66
C MET A 99 13.24 17.79 5.25
N THR A 100 14.42 18.41 5.12
CA THR A 100 15.00 18.70 3.81
C THR A 100 15.38 17.39 3.09
N PRO A 101 15.52 17.38 1.76
CA PRO A 101 15.98 16.21 1.05
C PRO A 101 17.32 15.67 1.56
N GLU A 102 18.27 16.54 1.83
CA GLU A 102 19.61 16.19 2.34
C GLU A 102 19.53 15.54 3.72
N ALA A 103 18.71 16.11 4.63
CA ALA A 103 18.48 15.54 5.95
C ALA A 103 17.81 14.16 5.84
N PHE A 104 16.80 14.02 4.97
CA PHE A 104 16.16 12.73 4.73
C PHE A 104 17.14 11.67 4.23
N ILE A 105 17.98 12.01 3.27
CA ILE A 105 19.01 11.08 2.76
C ILE A 105 19.95 10.67 3.88
N LYS A 106 20.49 11.63 4.62
CA LYS A 106 21.48 11.36 5.65
C LYS A 106 20.86 10.59 6.83
N GLU A 107 19.82 11.14 7.45
CA GLU A 107 19.28 10.62 8.71
C GLU A 107 18.45 9.34 8.51
N ILE A 108 17.69 9.25 7.40
CA ILE A 108 16.80 8.10 7.16
C ILE A 108 17.52 7.01 6.37
N LEU A 109 18.09 7.34 5.20
CA LEU A 109 18.65 6.31 4.33
C LEU A 109 20.02 5.82 4.83
N VAL A 110 20.89 6.74 5.25
CA VAL A 110 22.26 6.38 5.66
C VAL A 110 22.31 5.94 7.12
N ASP A 111 21.88 6.81 8.03
CA ASP A 111 22.10 6.60 9.46
C ASP A 111 21.16 5.54 10.06
N LYS A 112 19.88 5.49 9.63
CA LYS A 112 18.89 4.55 10.18
C LYS A 112 18.70 3.29 9.33
N LEU A 113 18.68 3.41 8.01
CA LEU A 113 18.41 2.26 7.14
C LEU A 113 19.68 1.63 6.58
N HIS A 114 20.88 2.17 6.85
CA HIS A 114 22.17 1.67 6.38
C HIS A 114 22.12 1.27 4.90
N ALA A 115 21.46 2.11 4.08
CA ALA A 115 21.22 1.83 2.68
C ALA A 115 22.51 1.67 1.90
N LYS A 116 22.68 0.57 1.17
CA LYS A 116 23.71 0.35 0.16
C LYS A 116 23.15 0.46 -1.24
N LYS A 117 21.86 0.14 -1.38
CA LYS A 117 21.12 0.29 -2.63
C LYS A 117 19.77 0.95 -2.35
N VAL A 118 19.39 1.88 -3.21
CA VAL A 118 18.08 2.53 -3.19
C VAL A 118 17.41 2.30 -4.55
N VAL A 119 16.19 1.75 -4.54
CA VAL A 119 15.43 1.47 -5.77
C VAL A 119 14.16 2.31 -5.75
N VAL A 120 14.01 3.22 -6.70
CA VAL A 120 12.87 4.15 -6.76
C VAL A 120 12.34 4.30 -8.19
N GLY A 121 11.09 4.72 -8.31
CA GLY A 121 10.52 5.12 -9.59
C GLY A 121 11.06 6.48 -10.06
N LYS A 122 11.01 6.72 -11.36
CA LYS A 122 11.51 7.96 -11.99
C LYS A 122 10.84 9.24 -11.46
N ASP A 123 9.56 9.17 -11.05
CA ASP A 123 8.79 10.30 -10.51
C ASP A 123 8.82 10.40 -8.98
N PHE A 124 9.69 9.61 -8.35
CA PHE A 124 9.82 9.62 -6.90
C PHE A 124 10.27 11.01 -6.41
N GLY A 125 9.52 11.55 -5.45
CA GLY A 125 9.84 12.81 -4.81
C GLY A 125 9.71 12.70 -3.30
N PHE A 126 10.68 13.26 -2.58
CA PHE A 126 10.79 13.18 -1.13
C PHE A 126 11.24 14.52 -0.52
N GLY A 127 11.33 14.55 0.82
CA GLY A 127 11.68 15.76 1.56
C GLY A 127 10.57 16.82 1.54
N TYR A 128 10.83 17.95 2.16
CA TYR A 128 9.86 19.04 2.28
C TYR A 128 9.34 19.50 0.91
N LYS A 129 8.01 19.52 0.78
CA LYS A 129 7.29 19.84 -0.48
C LYS A 129 7.74 19.02 -1.70
N ARG A 130 8.27 17.81 -1.48
CA ARG A 130 8.79 16.93 -2.54
C ARG A 130 9.93 17.57 -3.35
N SER A 131 10.77 18.37 -2.71
CA SER A 131 11.89 19.05 -3.36
C SER A 131 13.06 18.13 -3.72
N GLY A 132 13.17 16.95 -3.11
CA GLY A 132 14.10 15.90 -3.49
C GLY A 132 13.56 15.04 -4.63
N THR A 133 14.45 14.60 -5.53
CA THR A 133 14.13 13.80 -6.72
C THR A 133 14.92 12.50 -6.76
N ALA A 134 14.51 11.57 -7.63
CA ALA A 134 15.25 10.32 -7.88
C ALA A 134 16.68 10.60 -8.38
N GLU A 135 16.86 11.63 -9.22
CA GLU A 135 18.17 12.08 -9.71
C GLU A 135 19.07 12.56 -8.59
N MET A 136 18.52 13.33 -7.63
CA MET A 136 19.26 13.76 -6.45
C MET A 136 19.80 12.59 -5.63
N LEU A 137 19.00 11.53 -5.45
CA LEU A 137 19.46 10.28 -4.81
C LEU A 137 20.63 9.65 -5.57
N LYS A 138 20.53 9.63 -6.91
CA LYS A 138 21.56 9.05 -7.77
C LYS A 138 22.87 9.85 -7.76
N GLU A 139 22.78 11.18 -7.67
CA GLU A 139 23.94 12.07 -7.62
C GLU A 139 24.64 12.06 -6.27
N MET A 140 23.86 12.10 -5.18
CA MET A 140 24.42 12.17 -3.82
C MET A 140 24.85 10.81 -3.27
N GLY A 141 24.19 9.74 -3.70
CA GLY A 141 24.37 8.38 -3.16
C GLY A 141 25.84 7.93 -3.09
N PRO A 142 26.62 8.00 -4.19
CA PRO A 142 28.00 7.51 -4.20
C PRO A 142 28.90 8.15 -3.13
N SER A 143 28.74 9.45 -2.85
CA SER A 143 29.49 10.16 -1.82
C SER A 143 29.06 9.78 -0.39
N LEU A 144 27.86 9.21 -0.24
CA LEU A 144 27.25 8.80 1.03
C LEU A 144 27.26 7.28 1.23
N GLY A 145 27.88 6.53 0.30
CA GLY A 145 28.09 5.09 0.42
C GLY A 145 26.95 4.21 -0.04
N PHE A 146 26.02 4.71 -0.89
CA PHE A 146 24.97 3.92 -1.52
C PHE A 146 24.83 4.22 -3.02
N GLU A 147 24.23 3.30 -3.74
CA GLU A 147 23.89 3.45 -5.16
C GLU A 147 22.37 3.54 -5.33
N THR A 148 21.93 4.29 -6.35
CA THR A 148 20.51 4.43 -6.69
C THR A 148 20.21 3.84 -8.05
N GLU A 149 19.20 2.96 -8.09
CA GLU A 149 18.61 2.44 -9.31
C GLU A 149 17.25 3.11 -9.54
N ILE A 150 17.10 3.79 -10.68
CA ILE A 150 15.86 4.45 -11.06
C ILE A 150 15.13 3.55 -12.05
N ILE A 151 13.91 3.16 -11.71
CA ILE A 151 13.06 2.28 -12.51
C ILE A 151 12.07 3.10 -13.34
N GLU A 152 12.00 2.81 -14.62
CA GLU A 152 11.00 3.39 -15.50
C GLU A 152 9.60 2.88 -15.16
N LYS A 153 8.61 3.70 -15.46
CA LYS A 153 7.21 3.39 -15.17
C LYS A 153 6.69 2.25 -16.04
N ALA A 154 5.86 1.41 -15.45
CA ALA A 154 5.13 0.42 -16.22
C ALA A 154 3.93 1.06 -16.91
N GLU A 155 3.73 0.73 -18.17
CA GLU A 155 2.61 1.20 -18.98
C GLU A 155 1.78 0.03 -19.51
N GLU A 156 0.51 0.29 -19.72
CA GLU A 156 -0.40 -0.60 -20.40
C GLU A 156 -1.28 0.22 -21.36
N ASN A 157 -1.32 -0.15 -22.62
CA ASN A 157 -2.06 0.56 -23.69
C ASN A 157 -1.72 2.07 -23.77
N GLY A 158 -0.45 2.44 -23.53
CA GLY A 158 0.01 3.84 -23.59
C GLY A 158 -0.39 4.69 -22.37
N ARG A 159 -0.90 4.07 -21.33
CA ARG A 159 -1.20 4.73 -20.04
C ARG A 159 -0.36 4.12 -18.92
N GLU A 160 0.17 4.99 -18.06
CA GLU A 160 0.94 4.59 -16.89
C GLU A 160 0.09 3.80 -15.89
N ILE A 161 0.57 2.63 -15.46
CA ILE A 161 -0.04 1.85 -14.38
C ILE A 161 0.21 2.57 -13.05
N SER A 162 -0.85 3.08 -12.43
CA SER A 162 -0.78 3.89 -11.22
C SER A 162 -1.93 3.61 -10.24
N SER A 163 -1.75 3.99 -8.98
CA SER A 163 -2.84 3.95 -8.00
C SER A 163 -4.03 4.84 -8.40
N THR A 164 -3.77 5.93 -9.13
CA THR A 164 -4.82 6.81 -9.63
C THR A 164 -5.69 6.09 -10.65
N TRP A 165 -5.08 5.44 -11.64
CA TRP A 165 -5.84 4.67 -12.63
C TRP A 165 -6.61 3.52 -11.97
N ALA A 166 -5.99 2.77 -11.05
CA ALA A 166 -6.69 1.71 -10.33
C ALA A 166 -7.90 2.22 -9.52
N ARG A 167 -7.83 3.44 -8.95
CA ARG A 167 -8.97 4.06 -8.27
C ARG A 167 -10.08 4.45 -9.24
N GLU A 168 -9.74 5.06 -10.35
CA GLU A 168 -10.72 5.44 -11.39
C GLU A 168 -11.52 4.22 -11.87
N GLU A 169 -10.85 3.09 -12.15
CA GLU A 169 -11.51 1.86 -12.56
C GLU A 169 -12.37 1.26 -11.42
N LEU A 170 -11.86 1.32 -10.18
CA LEU A 170 -12.61 0.84 -9.02
C LEU A 170 -13.88 1.67 -8.78
N GLU A 171 -13.79 3.00 -8.88
CA GLU A 171 -14.92 3.91 -8.72
C GLU A 171 -15.99 3.76 -9.82
N GLN A 172 -15.60 3.23 -10.98
CA GLN A 172 -16.52 2.87 -12.06
C GLN A 172 -17.08 1.44 -11.91
N GLY A 173 -16.55 0.64 -10.99
CA GLY A 173 -16.94 -0.76 -10.82
C GLY A 173 -16.31 -1.72 -11.84
N ASN A 174 -15.29 -1.28 -12.59
CA ASN A 174 -14.58 -2.09 -13.59
C ASN A 174 -13.61 -3.07 -12.93
N MET A 175 -14.13 -4.06 -12.21
CA MET A 175 -13.33 -4.96 -11.35
C MET A 175 -12.28 -5.76 -12.12
N GLU A 176 -12.54 -6.15 -13.36
CA GLU A 176 -11.57 -6.83 -14.22
C GLU A 176 -10.37 -5.93 -14.55
N ALA A 177 -10.62 -4.66 -14.87
CA ALA A 177 -9.56 -3.69 -15.12
C ALA A 177 -8.75 -3.42 -13.83
N VAL A 178 -9.42 -3.31 -12.68
CA VAL A 178 -8.75 -3.18 -11.37
C VAL A 178 -7.82 -4.36 -11.12
N SER A 179 -8.30 -5.61 -11.27
CA SER A 179 -7.49 -6.81 -11.09
C SER A 179 -6.32 -6.86 -12.08
N GLY A 180 -6.52 -6.44 -13.33
CA GLY A 180 -5.47 -6.32 -14.34
C GLY A 180 -4.37 -5.34 -13.94
N LEU A 181 -4.72 -4.15 -13.44
CA LEU A 181 -3.77 -3.12 -13.01
C LEU A 181 -3.04 -3.51 -11.72
N LEU A 182 -3.73 -4.11 -10.78
CA LEU A 182 -3.16 -4.57 -9.52
C LEU A 182 -2.29 -5.82 -9.71
N GLY A 183 -2.68 -6.72 -10.63
CA GLY A 183 -2.10 -8.05 -10.82
C GLY A 183 -2.61 -9.08 -9.79
N TYR A 184 -3.75 -8.79 -9.17
CA TYR A 184 -4.47 -9.63 -8.23
C TYR A 184 -5.89 -9.13 -8.03
N ASP A 185 -6.79 -10.00 -7.54
CA ASP A 185 -8.17 -9.63 -7.30
C ASP A 185 -8.32 -8.65 -6.14
N TYR A 186 -9.09 -7.61 -6.36
CA TYR A 186 -9.36 -6.61 -5.33
C TYR A 186 -10.14 -7.24 -4.18
N ALA A 187 -9.62 -7.12 -2.98
CA ALA A 187 -10.23 -7.68 -1.78
C ALA A 187 -10.59 -6.61 -0.76
N VAL A 188 -11.64 -6.86 0.00
CA VAL A 188 -12.07 -6.06 1.14
C VAL A 188 -12.07 -6.94 2.37
N HIS A 189 -11.27 -6.56 3.36
CA HIS A 189 -11.26 -7.18 4.69
C HIS A 189 -12.14 -6.34 5.62
N GLY A 190 -12.79 -6.98 6.57
CA GLY A 190 -13.60 -6.27 7.55
C GLY A 190 -14.11 -7.20 8.65
N GLU A 191 -14.60 -6.60 9.72
CA GLU A 191 -15.17 -7.32 10.84
C GLU A 191 -16.54 -7.87 10.48
N ILE A 192 -16.80 -9.12 10.85
CA ILE A 192 -18.13 -9.74 10.68
C ILE A 192 -19.00 -9.34 11.87
N VAL A 193 -20.13 -8.72 11.57
CA VAL A 193 -21.10 -8.29 12.57
C VAL A 193 -22.42 -9.03 12.45
N HIS A 194 -23.11 -9.20 13.57
CA HIS A 194 -24.43 -9.81 13.60
C HIS A 194 -25.47 -8.88 12.98
N GLY A 195 -26.23 -9.41 12.00
CA GLY A 195 -27.41 -8.77 11.43
C GLY A 195 -28.70 -9.32 12.02
N HIS A 196 -29.84 -8.97 11.42
CA HIS A 196 -31.16 -9.46 11.82
C HIS A 196 -31.42 -10.93 11.53
N ALA A 197 -30.46 -11.65 10.95
CA ALA A 197 -30.51 -13.07 10.61
C ALA A 197 -31.72 -13.50 9.71
N LEU A 198 -32.32 -12.54 8.98
CA LEU A 198 -33.48 -12.79 8.10
C LEU A 198 -33.16 -13.83 7.01
N GLY A 199 -31.94 -13.85 6.49
CA GLY A 199 -31.52 -14.82 5.49
C GLY A 199 -31.66 -16.27 5.97
N ARG A 200 -31.44 -16.54 7.26
CA ARG A 200 -31.66 -17.91 7.82
C ARG A 200 -33.09 -18.38 7.72
N THR A 201 -34.09 -17.48 7.81
CA THR A 201 -35.52 -17.84 7.77
C THR A 201 -35.96 -18.26 6.37
N ILE A 202 -35.24 -17.86 5.35
CA ILE A 202 -35.52 -18.17 3.92
C ILE A 202 -34.47 -19.12 3.32
N GLY A 203 -33.63 -19.74 4.14
CA GLY A 203 -32.64 -20.73 3.68
C GLY A 203 -31.41 -20.15 3.01
N VAL A 204 -31.20 -18.81 3.05
CA VAL A 204 -30.04 -18.11 2.49
C VAL A 204 -29.29 -17.40 3.63
N PRO A 205 -28.42 -18.10 4.35
CA PRO A 205 -27.66 -17.48 5.43
C PRO A 205 -26.74 -16.38 4.88
N THR A 206 -26.71 -15.25 5.56
CA THR A 206 -25.89 -14.08 5.17
C THR A 206 -24.96 -13.66 6.30
N ILE A 207 -23.80 -13.14 5.94
CA ILE A 207 -22.92 -12.45 6.86
C ILE A 207 -22.92 -10.95 6.53
N ASN A 208 -22.71 -10.13 7.54
CA ASN A 208 -22.52 -8.70 7.38
C ASN A 208 -21.07 -8.36 7.72
N GLN A 209 -20.41 -7.62 6.86
CA GLN A 209 -19.03 -7.20 7.03
C GLN A 209 -18.96 -5.66 7.08
N ILE A 210 -18.23 -5.12 8.02
CA ILE A 210 -17.93 -3.70 8.12
C ILE A 210 -16.47 -3.50 7.67
N PRO A 211 -16.24 -2.88 6.50
CA PRO A 211 -14.89 -2.56 6.05
C PRO A 211 -14.30 -1.40 6.88
N PRO A 212 -12.96 -1.31 6.98
CA PRO A 212 -12.30 -0.14 7.56
C PRO A 212 -12.69 1.16 6.82
N ALA A 213 -12.83 2.25 7.56
CA ALA A 213 -13.30 3.53 7.01
C ALA A 213 -12.37 4.13 5.94
N GLU A 214 -11.08 3.78 5.97
CA GLU A 214 -10.07 4.19 5.00
C GLU A 214 -10.04 3.32 3.74
N LYS A 215 -10.73 2.17 3.73
CA LYS A 215 -10.76 1.28 2.57
C LYS A 215 -11.65 1.85 1.48
N LEU A 216 -11.10 1.99 0.28
CA LEU A 216 -11.88 2.35 -0.89
C LEU A 216 -12.77 1.17 -1.29
N LEU A 217 -14.04 1.41 -1.46
CA LEU A 217 -15.00 0.39 -1.90
C LEU A 217 -15.41 0.64 -3.36
N PRO A 218 -15.75 -0.41 -4.12
CA PRO A 218 -16.43 -0.23 -5.38
C PRO A 218 -17.82 0.39 -5.18
N PRO A 219 -18.48 0.87 -6.24
CA PRO A 219 -19.81 1.47 -6.15
C PRO A 219 -20.84 0.57 -5.46
N PHE A 220 -21.89 1.17 -4.93
CA PHE A 220 -23.01 0.39 -4.40
C PHE A 220 -23.58 -0.50 -5.50
N GLY A 221 -23.78 -1.75 -5.16
CA GLY A 221 -24.21 -2.74 -6.14
C GLY A 221 -24.05 -4.17 -5.65
N VAL A 222 -24.31 -5.08 -6.57
CA VAL A 222 -24.25 -6.52 -6.33
C VAL A 222 -23.10 -7.11 -7.13
N TYR A 223 -22.25 -7.86 -6.46
CA TYR A 223 -21.01 -8.43 -7.01
C TYR A 223 -20.97 -9.93 -6.77
N VAL A 224 -20.46 -10.67 -7.73
CA VAL A 224 -20.02 -12.06 -7.50
C VAL A 224 -18.68 -11.99 -6.80
N SER A 225 -18.51 -12.73 -5.72
CA SER A 225 -17.30 -12.67 -4.92
C SER A 225 -16.84 -14.04 -4.42
N GLU A 226 -15.53 -14.15 -4.28
CA GLU A 226 -14.86 -15.19 -3.51
C GLU A 226 -14.71 -14.69 -2.08
N VAL A 227 -15.13 -15.49 -1.11
CA VAL A 227 -15.10 -15.13 0.31
C VAL A 227 -14.25 -16.15 1.06
N LYS A 228 -13.20 -15.68 1.73
CA LYS A 228 -12.33 -16.51 2.54
C LYS A 228 -12.68 -16.36 4.02
N ILE A 229 -13.16 -17.45 4.62
CA ILE A 229 -13.50 -17.51 6.06
C ILE A 229 -12.72 -18.66 6.68
N GLU A 230 -11.93 -18.39 7.72
CA GLU A 230 -11.13 -19.40 8.45
C GLU A 230 -10.29 -20.30 7.51
N GLY A 231 -9.73 -19.71 6.47
CA GLY A 231 -8.90 -20.40 5.48
C GLY A 231 -9.67 -21.19 4.41
N LYS A 232 -11.00 -21.27 4.49
CA LYS A 232 -11.84 -21.91 3.48
C LYS A 232 -12.39 -20.87 2.50
N ILE A 233 -12.53 -21.29 1.25
CA ILE A 233 -13.03 -20.44 0.16
C ILE A 233 -14.50 -20.80 -0.10
N TYR A 234 -15.32 -19.78 -0.20
CA TYR A 234 -16.73 -19.84 -0.55
C TYR A 234 -17.00 -18.87 -1.71
N TYR A 235 -17.99 -19.18 -2.51
CA TYR A 235 -18.48 -18.26 -3.54
C TYR A 235 -19.83 -17.72 -3.12
N GLY A 236 -20.03 -16.41 -3.30
CA GLY A 236 -21.24 -15.75 -2.85
C GLY A 236 -21.62 -14.55 -3.69
N ILE A 237 -22.79 -14.01 -3.37
CA ILE A 237 -23.27 -12.75 -3.91
C ILE A 237 -23.09 -11.69 -2.81
N THR A 238 -22.31 -10.68 -3.11
CA THR A 238 -22.00 -9.58 -2.19
C THR A 238 -22.78 -8.33 -2.59
N ASN A 239 -23.55 -7.79 -1.68
CA ASN A 239 -24.19 -6.48 -1.85
C ASN A 239 -23.44 -5.43 -1.05
N ILE A 240 -22.93 -4.40 -1.74
CA ILE A 240 -22.28 -3.23 -1.13
C ILE A 240 -23.31 -2.11 -1.10
N GLY A 241 -23.60 -1.58 0.09
CA GLY A 241 -24.60 -0.53 0.25
C GLY A 241 -24.61 0.09 1.64
N VAL A 242 -25.43 1.10 1.86
CA VAL A 242 -25.70 1.69 3.17
C VAL A 242 -26.95 1.05 3.80
N LYS A 243 -26.88 0.80 5.10
CA LYS A 243 -28.03 0.33 5.84
C LYS A 243 -28.85 1.55 6.32
N PRO A 244 -30.16 1.65 5.99
CA PRO A 244 -30.96 2.83 6.35
C PRO A 244 -31.06 3.11 7.84
N THR A 245 -30.77 2.13 8.68
CA THR A 245 -30.90 2.20 10.16
C THR A 245 -29.62 2.62 10.89
N VAL A 246 -28.48 2.76 10.18
CA VAL A 246 -27.19 3.17 10.77
C VAL A 246 -26.54 4.14 9.77
N GLN A 247 -26.66 5.43 10.00
CA GLN A 247 -26.47 6.51 9.03
C GLN A 247 -25.08 6.66 8.42
N GLU A 248 -24.07 5.87 8.75
CA GLU A 248 -22.68 6.09 8.25
C GLU A 248 -21.88 4.83 7.89
N LEU A 249 -22.44 3.65 7.89
CA LEU A 249 -21.67 2.43 7.64
C LEU A 249 -22.04 1.79 6.31
N SER A 250 -21.09 1.75 5.38
CA SER A 250 -21.16 0.84 4.24
C SER A 250 -21.18 -0.59 4.76
N LEU A 251 -22.21 -1.35 4.42
CA LEU A 251 -22.39 -2.72 4.86
C LEU A 251 -22.25 -3.65 3.66
N ILE A 252 -21.43 -4.66 3.81
CA ILE A 252 -21.26 -5.72 2.82
C ILE A 252 -22.08 -6.91 3.30
N HIS A 253 -23.10 -7.29 2.53
CA HIS A 253 -23.86 -8.50 2.73
C HIS A 253 -23.36 -9.58 1.77
N ILE A 254 -23.03 -10.73 2.31
CA ILE A 254 -22.57 -11.89 1.54
C ILE A 254 -23.47 -13.07 1.83
#